data_d53f7e1e73f28c7d0d2f5dab8eb5c5d8
#
_entry.id   d53f7e1e73f28c7d0d2f5dab8eb5c5d8
#
_cell.length_a   1.000
_cell.length_b   1.000
_cell.length_c   1.000
_cell.angle_alpha   90.00
_cell.angle_beta   90.00
_cell.angle_gamma   90.00
#
_symmetry.space_group_name_H-M   'P 1'
#
loop_
_entity.id
_entity.type
_entity.pdbx_description
1 polymer ?
#
loop_
_entity_poly.entity_id
_entity_poly.type
_entity_poly.pdbx_seq_one_letter_code
_entity_poly.pdbx_strand_id
1 'polypeptide(L)'
;MEKNFYNIDEQRRWNEDYMWEREGHEWSEVFGGTENLWNKEIFPYVKEFRNKNILEIAPGRGRITQFLSVLASELTVIDLNPTCIEITKNKLGSHVKNYIVNDGKSLTGVYNNSMDLVISWDSFVHMHKNVIEEYIKEIYRVLSPGGKSFIHHSWFQQGSEYSTNNVAGRSNMTPELFTELINNYGMKVVHQFNVSFPEVTDTITIFQK
;
A
#
# COMPACT_ATOMS: atom_id res chain seq x y z
N MET A 1 27.87 7.07 2.56
CA MET A 1 26.90 7.72 1.65
C MET A 1 25.93 6.63 1.18
N GLU A 2 24.85 6.46 1.90
CA GLU A 2 23.75 5.59 1.44
C GLU A 2 23.16 6.22 0.18
N LYS A 3 23.27 5.51 -0.91
CA LYS A 3 22.72 5.95 -2.19
C LYS A 3 21.20 5.96 -2.06
N ASN A 4 20.62 7.12 -2.30
CA ASN A 4 19.18 7.36 -2.37
C ASN A 4 18.61 6.65 -3.63
N PHE A 5 18.53 5.31 -3.61
CA PHE A 5 18.11 4.49 -4.76
C PHE A 5 16.60 4.54 -5.03
N TYR A 6 15.82 5.23 -4.19
CA TYR A 6 14.39 4.97 -4.04
C TYR A 6 13.42 5.68 -5.00
N ASN A 7 13.77 6.78 -5.64
CA ASN A 7 12.77 7.51 -6.43
C ASN A 7 12.87 7.28 -7.94
N ILE A 8 14.06 7.23 -8.50
CA ILE A 8 14.22 7.16 -9.97
C ILE A 8 14.23 5.71 -10.45
N ASP A 9 14.88 4.81 -9.72
CA ASP A 9 15.02 3.41 -10.13
C ASP A 9 13.73 2.62 -9.85
N GLU A 10 12.99 2.94 -8.79
CA GLU A 10 11.65 2.36 -8.55
C GLU A 10 10.63 2.87 -9.57
N GLN A 11 10.61 4.16 -9.91
CA GLN A 11 9.77 4.66 -11.00
C GLN A 11 10.07 3.96 -12.33
N ARG A 12 11.36 3.76 -12.66
CA ARG A 12 11.77 3.04 -13.88
C ARG A 12 11.29 1.61 -13.87
N ARG A 13 11.49 0.89 -12.76
CA ARG A 13 11.11 -0.51 -12.61
C ARG A 13 9.62 -0.73 -12.83
N TRP A 14 8.78 0.15 -12.28
CA TRP A 14 7.32 0.03 -12.38
C TRP A 14 6.73 0.73 -13.61
N ASN A 15 7.55 1.39 -14.44
CA ASN A 15 7.14 1.92 -15.73
C ASN A 15 7.27 0.91 -16.88
N GLU A 16 7.95 -0.19 -16.68
CA GLU A 16 8.15 -1.21 -17.72
C GLU A 16 6.87 -2.01 -17.94
N ASP A 17 6.32 -1.97 -19.15
CA ASP A 17 5.04 -2.62 -19.49
C ASP A 17 5.04 -4.13 -19.26
N TYR A 18 6.18 -4.80 -19.41
CA TYR A 18 6.30 -6.24 -19.16
C TYR A 18 6.03 -6.65 -17.71
N MET A 19 6.13 -5.72 -16.77
CA MET A 19 5.79 -5.94 -15.35
C MET A 19 4.28 -5.99 -15.12
N TRP A 20 3.45 -5.63 -16.12
CA TRP A 20 2.01 -5.43 -15.99
C TRP A 20 1.24 -6.20 -17.08
N GLU A 21 1.50 -7.49 -17.24
CA GLU A 21 0.86 -8.29 -18.31
C GLU A 21 -0.66 -8.19 -18.32
N ARG A 22 -1.27 -8.16 -17.14
CA ARG A 22 -2.72 -8.01 -16.93
C ARG A 22 -3.03 -6.95 -15.88
N GLU A 23 -2.25 -5.85 -15.92
CA GLU A 23 -2.46 -4.66 -15.08
C GLU A 23 -2.36 -4.94 -13.56
N GLY A 24 -1.55 -5.94 -13.18
CA GLY A 24 -1.35 -6.39 -11.81
C GLY A 24 -2.30 -7.51 -11.38
N HIS A 25 -3.29 -7.90 -12.20
CA HIS A 25 -4.17 -9.02 -11.87
C HIS A 25 -3.42 -10.35 -11.79
N GLU A 26 -2.30 -10.49 -12.51
CA GLU A 26 -1.38 -11.64 -12.46
C GLU A 26 -0.89 -11.94 -11.05
N TRP A 27 -0.68 -10.92 -10.23
CA TRP A 27 -0.21 -11.09 -8.85
C TRP A 27 -1.31 -11.55 -7.88
N SER A 28 -2.54 -11.63 -8.34
CA SER A 28 -3.67 -12.16 -7.56
C SER A 28 -3.96 -13.64 -7.84
N GLU A 29 -3.26 -14.27 -8.79
CA GLU A 29 -3.49 -15.67 -9.18
C GLU A 29 -3.34 -16.63 -8.02
N VAL A 30 -2.37 -16.40 -7.12
CA VAL A 30 -2.15 -17.22 -5.92
C VAL A 30 -3.38 -17.27 -5.00
N PHE A 31 -4.25 -16.27 -5.06
CA PHE A 31 -5.51 -16.20 -4.32
C PHE A 31 -6.71 -16.76 -5.11
N GLY A 32 -6.48 -17.21 -6.34
CA GLY A 32 -7.55 -17.58 -7.28
C GLY A 32 -8.19 -16.37 -7.96
N GLY A 33 -7.43 -15.30 -8.15
CA GLY A 33 -7.82 -14.06 -8.84
C GLY A 33 -8.12 -12.89 -7.88
N THR A 34 -8.25 -11.70 -8.47
CA THR A 34 -8.36 -10.44 -7.72
C THR A 34 -9.63 -10.34 -6.88
N GLU A 35 -10.75 -10.89 -7.36
CA GLU A 35 -12.00 -10.88 -6.60
C GLU A 35 -11.90 -11.76 -5.34
N ASN A 36 -11.26 -12.92 -5.46
CA ASN A 36 -11.00 -13.78 -4.31
C ASN A 36 -10.04 -13.15 -3.31
N LEU A 37 -8.96 -12.52 -3.81
CA LEU A 37 -8.05 -11.73 -2.98
C LEU A 37 -8.83 -10.67 -2.20
N TRP A 38 -9.63 -9.85 -2.88
CA TRP A 38 -10.45 -8.82 -2.24
C TRP A 38 -11.35 -9.41 -1.17
N ASN A 39 -12.14 -10.43 -1.52
CA ASN A 39 -13.16 -10.99 -0.63
C ASN A 39 -12.59 -11.70 0.59
N LYS A 40 -11.40 -12.29 0.49
CA LYS A 40 -10.80 -13.10 1.57
C LYS A 40 -9.81 -12.32 2.43
N GLU A 41 -8.94 -11.53 1.79
CA GLU A 41 -7.79 -10.94 2.46
C GLU A 41 -7.98 -9.45 2.80
N ILE A 42 -8.88 -8.73 2.11
CA ILE A 42 -9.01 -7.28 2.29
C ILE A 42 -10.39 -6.90 2.83
N PHE A 43 -11.45 -7.26 2.12
CA PHE A 43 -12.81 -6.81 2.44
C PHE A 43 -13.28 -7.12 3.88
N PRO A 44 -12.98 -8.28 4.49
CA PRO A 44 -13.37 -8.56 5.87
C PRO A 44 -12.92 -7.49 6.88
N TYR A 45 -11.79 -6.86 6.61
CA TYR A 45 -11.14 -5.88 7.49
C TYR A 45 -11.46 -4.43 7.16
N VAL A 46 -11.94 -4.14 5.93
CA VAL A 46 -12.20 -2.78 5.48
C VAL A 46 -13.70 -2.48 5.26
N LYS A 47 -14.57 -3.48 5.35
CA LYS A 47 -16.03 -3.35 5.10
C LYS A 47 -16.74 -2.32 6.00
N GLU A 48 -16.21 -2.09 7.20
CA GLU A 48 -16.74 -1.09 8.14
C GLU A 48 -16.56 0.35 7.64
N PHE A 49 -15.63 0.55 6.69
CA PHE A 49 -15.38 1.86 6.07
C PHE A 49 -16.26 2.14 4.85
N ARG A 50 -17.36 1.39 4.68
CA ARG A 50 -18.34 1.70 3.63
C ARG A 50 -18.92 3.12 3.83
N ASN A 51 -18.97 3.87 2.73
CA ASN A 51 -19.39 5.28 2.72
C ASN A 51 -18.51 6.20 3.59
N LYS A 52 -17.21 5.91 3.67
CA LYS A 52 -16.19 6.69 4.38
C LYS A 52 -15.15 7.25 3.41
N ASN A 53 -14.32 8.17 3.90
CA ASN A 53 -13.22 8.73 3.14
C ASN A 53 -12.03 7.78 3.17
N ILE A 54 -11.63 7.30 2.01
CA ILE A 54 -10.55 6.30 1.85
C ILE A 54 -9.42 6.89 1.03
N LEU A 55 -8.19 6.66 1.49
CA LEU A 55 -6.96 6.92 0.74
C LEU A 55 -6.30 5.58 0.40
N GLU A 56 -6.05 5.35 -0.88
CA GLU A 56 -5.20 4.25 -1.34
C GLU A 56 -3.81 4.78 -1.72
N ILE A 57 -2.78 4.20 -1.11
CA ILE A 57 -1.37 4.49 -1.43
C ILE A 57 -0.88 3.43 -2.40
N ALA A 58 -0.29 3.87 -3.51
CA ALA A 58 0.25 3.06 -4.59
C ALA A 58 -0.79 2.11 -5.22
N PRO A 59 -1.87 2.65 -5.85
CA PRO A 59 -2.90 1.88 -6.52
C PRO A 59 -2.38 1.06 -7.71
N GLY A 60 -1.19 1.38 -8.21
CA GLY A 60 -0.69 0.83 -9.46
C GLY A 60 -1.66 1.13 -10.61
N ARG A 61 -2.04 0.10 -11.37
CA ARG A 61 -3.01 0.23 -12.47
C ARG A 61 -4.47 0.00 -12.03
N GLY A 62 -4.78 0.16 -10.72
CA GLY A 62 -6.15 0.20 -10.20
C GLY A 62 -6.75 -1.16 -9.83
N ARG A 63 -5.92 -2.18 -9.60
CA ARG A 63 -6.34 -3.55 -9.27
C ARG A 63 -7.25 -3.62 -8.03
N ILE A 64 -6.90 -2.98 -6.96
CA ILE A 64 -7.69 -2.92 -5.71
C ILE A 64 -8.61 -1.69 -5.71
N THR A 65 -8.20 -0.61 -6.36
CA THR A 65 -8.95 0.65 -6.47
C THR A 65 -10.39 0.45 -6.96
N GLN A 66 -10.62 -0.47 -7.91
CA GLN A 66 -11.96 -0.75 -8.44
C GLN A 66 -12.96 -1.16 -7.34
N PHE A 67 -12.53 -1.91 -6.34
CA PHE A 67 -13.37 -2.33 -5.22
C PHE A 67 -13.53 -1.21 -4.18
N LEU A 68 -12.44 -0.48 -3.92
CA LEU A 68 -12.46 0.67 -3.02
C LEU A 68 -13.37 1.78 -3.55
N SER A 69 -13.43 1.98 -4.87
CA SER A 69 -14.28 2.99 -5.51
C SER A 69 -15.79 2.75 -5.32
N VAL A 70 -16.18 1.50 -5.08
CA VAL A 70 -17.57 1.12 -4.74
C VAL A 70 -17.82 1.16 -3.23
N LEU A 71 -16.76 1.01 -2.43
CA LEU A 71 -16.84 1.00 -0.98
C LEU A 71 -16.88 2.42 -0.41
N ALA A 72 -16.04 3.32 -0.90
CA ALA A 72 -15.81 4.66 -0.38
C ALA A 72 -16.98 5.62 -0.63
N SER A 73 -17.14 6.62 0.23
CA SER A 73 -17.87 7.85 -0.10
C SER A 73 -17.02 8.76 -0.98
N GLU A 74 -15.77 8.94 -0.58
CA GLU A 74 -14.78 9.67 -1.35
C GLU A 74 -13.48 8.86 -1.37
N LEU A 75 -13.00 8.51 -2.56
CA LEU A 75 -11.74 7.81 -2.74
C LEU A 75 -10.67 8.77 -3.26
N THR A 76 -9.54 8.81 -2.60
CA THR A 76 -8.32 9.44 -3.07
C THR A 76 -7.28 8.37 -3.37
N VAL A 77 -6.60 8.46 -4.50
CA VAL A 77 -5.48 7.58 -4.85
C VAL A 77 -4.22 8.39 -5.03
N ILE A 78 -3.10 7.85 -4.55
CA ILE A 78 -1.80 8.50 -4.62
C ILE A 78 -0.72 7.50 -5.03
N ASP A 79 0.06 7.83 -6.04
CA ASP A 79 1.14 6.97 -6.54
C ASP A 79 2.36 7.82 -6.93
N LEU A 80 3.52 7.24 -6.80
CA LEU A 80 4.79 7.78 -7.27
C LEU A 80 4.84 7.85 -8.81
N ASN A 81 4.18 6.89 -9.48
CA ASN A 81 4.23 6.70 -10.92
C ASN A 81 3.06 7.42 -11.62
N PRO A 82 3.35 8.49 -12.41
CA PRO A 82 2.30 9.23 -13.11
C PRO A 82 1.55 8.36 -14.14
N THR A 83 2.22 7.37 -14.75
CA THR A 83 1.57 6.44 -15.70
C THR A 83 0.52 5.57 -15.00
N CYS A 84 0.80 5.10 -13.79
CA CYS A 84 -0.18 4.36 -12.99
C CYS A 84 -1.39 5.22 -12.66
N ILE A 85 -1.19 6.46 -12.27
CA ILE A 85 -2.27 7.42 -11.99
C ILE A 85 -3.10 7.68 -13.25
N GLU A 86 -2.48 7.88 -14.40
CA GLU A 86 -3.18 8.12 -15.66
C GLU A 86 -4.03 6.91 -16.08
N ILE A 87 -3.47 5.69 -16.03
CA ILE A 87 -4.19 4.45 -16.36
C ILE A 87 -5.38 4.26 -15.41
N THR A 88 -5.15 4.40 -14.10
CA THR A 88 -6.22 4.26 -13.09
C THR A 88 -7.32 5.30 -13.31
N LYS A 89 -6.96 6.55 -13.67
CA LYS A 89 -7.90 7.61 -13.99
C LYS A 89 -8.72 7.32 -15.26
N ASN A 90 -8.09 6.79 -16.30
CA ASN A 90 -8.78 6.40 -17.52
C ASN A 90 -9.80 5.27 -17.29
N LYS A 91 -9.51 4.34 -16.36
CA LYS A 91 -10.41 3.24 -16.00
C LYS A 91 -11.57 3.66 -15.11
N LEU A 92 -11.31 4.45 -14.09
CA LEU A 92 -12.25 4.69 -13.00
C LEU A 92 -12.90 6.09 -13.04
N GLY A 93 -12.31 7.05 -13.75
CA GLY A 93 -12.89 8.37 -13.99
C GLY A 93 -13.39 9.04 -12.70
N SER A 94 -14.68 9.39 -12.67
CA SER A 94 -15.31 10.08 -11.54
C SER A 94 -15.59 9.19 -10.31
N HIS A 95 -15.34 7.88 -10.39
CA HIS A 95 -15.45 6.99 -9.21
C HIS A 95 -14.33 7.21 -8.19
N VAL A 96 -13.27 7.91 -8.57
CA VAL A 96 -12.20 8.36 -7.68
C VAL A 96 -12.20 9.89 -7.69
N LYS A 97 -12.23 10.49 -6.51
CA LYS A 97 -12.33 11.95 -6.36
C LYS A 97 -11.01 12.66 -6.66
N ASN A 98 -9.91 12.12 -6.15
CA ASN A 98 -8.59 12.73 -6.32
C ASN A 98 -7.57 11.71 -6.83
N TYR A 99 -6.82 12.11 -7.86
CA TYR A 99 -5.72 11.37 -8.44
C TYR A 99 -4.44 12.19 -8.24
N ILE A 100 -3.51 11.71 -7.43
CA ILE A 100 -2.34 12.47 -6.99
C ILE A 100 -1.07 11.72 -7.38
N VAL A 101 -0.14 12.41 -8.02
CA VAL A 101 1.24 11.94 -8.19
C VAL A 101 2.06 12.51 -7.05
N ASN A 102 2.77 11.66 -6.29
CA ASN A 102 3.59 12.09 -5.16
C ASN A 102 5.09 11.86 -5.38
N ASP A 103 5.88 12.10 -4.35
CA ASP A 103 7.33 11.91 -4.32
C ASP A 103 7.76 10.52 -3.82
N GLY A 104 6.82 9.59 -3.63
CA GLY A 104 7.06 8.24 -3.14
C GLY A 104 7.25 8.11 -1.62
N LYS A 105 7.00 9.17 -0.84
CA LYS A 105 7.14 9.15 0.63
C LYS A 105 6.23 10.13 1.37
N SER A 106 5.62 11.10 0.69
CA SER A 106 4.71 12.06 1.28
C SER A 106 3.28 11.87 0.79
N LEU A 107 2.30 12.33 1.57
CA LEU A 107 0.89 12.40 1.22
C LEU A 107 0.48 13.86 0.96
N THR A 108 1.35 14.61 0.28
CA THR A 108 1.08 16.00 -0.10
C THR A 108 -0.19 16.09 -0.93
N GLY A 109 -1.06 17.06 -0.61
CA GLY A 109 -2.38 17.21 -1.24
C GLY A 109 -3.51 16.53 -0.48
N VAL A 110 -3.21 15.71 0.54
CA VAL A 110 -4.20 15.13 1.45
C VAL A 110 -4.25 15.93 2.75
N TYR A 111 -5.45 16.36 3.15
CA TYR A 111 -5.63 17.18 4.36
C TYR A 111 -5.40 16.40 5.65
N ASN A 112 -5.00 17.11 6.71
CA ASN A 112 -4.86 16.53 8.04
C ASN A 112 -6.22 16.04 8.56
N ASN A 113 -6.25 14.90 9.26
CA ASN A 113 -7.44 14.34 9.90
C ASN A 113 -8.65 14.23 8.96
N SER A 114 -8.43 13.82 7.71
CA SER A 114 -9.46 13.78 6.67
C SER A 114 -9.80 12.37 6.16
N MET A 115 -9.00 11.37 6.52
CA MET A 115 -9.17 10.00 6.05
C MET A 115 -9.65 9.08 7.18
N ASP A 116 -10.68 8.31 6.92
CA ASP A 116 -11.16 7.29 7.84
C ASP A 116 -10.38 5.98 7.69
N LEU A 117 -9.95 5.68 6.46
CA LEU A 117 -9.09 4.54 6.13
C LEU A 117 -7.94 4.96 5.21
N VAL A 118 -6.74 4.52 5.53
CA VAL A 118 -5.60 4.51 4.61
C VAL A 118 -5.25 3.07 4.29
N ILE A 119 -5.16 2.72 3.02
CA ILE A 119 -4.88 1.34 2.58
C ILE A 119 -3.75 1.31 1.57
N SER A 120 -2.90 0.29 1.66
CA SER A 120 -1.96 -0.08 0.61
C SER A 120 -1.81 -1.59 0.52
N TRP A 121 -1.88 -2.12 -0.70
CA TRP A 121 -1.67 -3.53 -0.99
C TRP A 121 -0.53 -3.72 -1.99
N ASP A 122 0.38 -4.65 -1.68
CA ASP A 122 1.46 -5.13 -2.56
C ASP A 122 2.48 -4.06 -3.01
N SER A 123 2.65 -3.01 -2.18
CA SER A 123 3.59 -1.92 -2.45
C SER A 123 4.62 -1.73 -1.32
N PHE A 124 4.19 -1.65 -0.05
CA PHE A 124 5.12 -1.49 1.08
C PHE A 124 6.06 -2.69 1.25
N VAL A 125 5.74 -3.81 0.66
CA VAL A 125 6.61 -5.00 0.61
C VAL A 125 7.95 -4.72 -0.10
N HIS A 126 8.00 -3.70 -0.95
CA HIS A 126 9.19 -3.28 -1.71
C HIS A 126 9.87 -2.04 -1.14
N MET A 127 9.21 -1.33 -0.20
CA MET A 127 9.71 -0.05 0.31
C MET A 127 10.75 -0.24 1.39
N HIS A 128 11.82 0.55 1.35
CA HIS A 128 12.83 0.58 2.40
C HIS A 128 12.26 1.17 3.70
N LYS A 129 12.82 0.74 4.85
CA LYS A 129 12.42 1.20 6.19
C LYS A 129 12.23 2.72 6.27
N ASN A 130 13.18 3.50 5.77
CA ASN A 130 13.15 4.96 5.88
C ASN A 130 11.97 5.58 5.10
N VAL A 131 11.58 4.98 3.97
CA VAL A 131 10.42 5.41 3.19
C VAL A 131 9.12 5.05 3.92
N ILE A 132 9.07 3.84 4.48
CA ILE A 132 7.94 3.39 5.30
C ILE A 132 7.75 4.31 6.51
N GLU A 133 8.82 4.71 7.19
CA GLU A 133 8.75 5.62 8.33
C GLU A 133 8.16 6.98 7.97
N GLU A 134 8.56 7.56 6.83
CA GLU A 134 7.94 8.81 6.34
C GLU A 134 6.46 8.62 6.02
N TYR A 135 6.08 7.50 5.37
CA TYR A 135 4.66 7.21 5.15
C TYR A 135 3.88 7.00 6.46
N ILE A 136 4.42 6.33 7.47
CA ILE A 136 3.74 6.15 8.77
C ILE A 136 3.48 7.49 9.44
N LYS A 137 4.44 8.42 9.40
CA LYS A 137 4.26 9.79 9.87
C LYS A 137 3.14 10.53 9.12
N GLU A 138 3.12 10.42 7.81
CA GLU A 138 2.10 11.03 6.97
C GLU A 138 0.72 10.36 7.16
N ILE A 139 0.66 9.04 7.31
CA ILE A 139 -0.56 8.30 7.64
C ILE A 139 -1.14 8.81 8.97
N TYR A 140 -0.31 9.00 10.01
CA TYR A 140 -0.75 9.62 11.24
C TYR A 140 -1.36 11.01 11.01
N ARG A 141 -0.71 11.82 10.18
CA ARG A 141 -1.18 13.18 9.88
C ARG A 141 -2.57 13.18 9.22
N VAL A 142 -2.78 12.33 8.22
CA VAL A 142 -4.00 12.34 7.39
C VAL A 142 -5.17 11.56 8.01
N LEU A 143 -4.91 10.54 8.85
CA LEU A 143 -5.95 9.80 9.55
C LEU A 143 -6.74 10.70 10.50
N SER A 144 -8.06 10.61 10.44
CA SER A 144 -8.96 11.16 11.44
C SER A 144 -8.75 10.50 12.81
N PRO A 145 -9.08 11.15 13.93
CA PRO A 145 -9.09 10.47 15.23
C PRO A 145 -9.99 9.22 15.18
N GLY A 146 -9.43 8.07 15.54
CA GLY A 146 -10.10 6.77 15.42
C GLY A 146 -10.06 6.12 14.03
N GLY A 147 -9.53 6.81 13.03
CA GLY A 147 -9.28 6.25 11.70
C GLY A 147 -8.25 5.13 11.74
N LYS A 148 -8.33 4.21 10.76
CA LYS A 148 -7.44 3.05 10.69
C LYS A 148 -6.62 3.02 9.41
N SER A 149 -5.52 2.28 9.48
CA SER A 149 -4.74 1.96 8.28
C SER A 149 -4.65 0.45 8.10
N PHE A 150 -4.65 -0.02 6.85
CA PHE A 150 -4.46 -1.41 6.43
C PHE A 150 -3.27 -1.47 5.48
N ILE A 151 -2.14 -1.99 5.94
CA ILE A 151 -0.89 -2.00 5.15
C ILE A 151 -0.38 -3.42 5.00
N HIS A 152 -0.19 -3.83 3.75
CA HIS A 152 0.51 -5.05 3.37
C HIS A 152 2.00 -4.72 3.20
N HIS A 153 2.85 -5.34 4.03
CA HIS A 153 4.30 -5.14 4.05
C HIS A 153 5.05 -6.46 4.15
N SER A 154 6.35 -6.45 3.87
CA SER A 154 7.17 -7.65 3.93
C SER A 154 7.31 -8.21 5.36
N TRP A 155 7.56 -9.50 5.43
CA TRP A 155 8.05 -10.19 6.61
C TRP A 155 9.43 -10.77 6.34
N PHE A 156 10.44 -10.00 6.68
CA PHE A 156 11.81 -10.38 6.44
C PHE A 156 12.37 -11.17 7.63
N GLN A 157 12.71 -12.45 7.44
CA GLN A 157 13.38 -13.24 8.48
C GLN A 157 14.85 -12.82 8.60
N GLN A 158 15.31 -12.55 9.82
CA GLN A 158 16.72 -12.27 10.09
C GLN A 158 17.62 -13.40 9.56
N GLY A 159 18.64 -13.03 8.79
CA GLY A 159 19.64 -13.95 8.23
C GLY A 159 19.57 -14.13 6.72
N SER A 160 18.52 -13.69 6.05
CA SER A 160 18.55 -13.53 4.60
C SER A 160 19.22 -12.19 4.31
N GLU A 161 20.48 -12.19 3.84
CA GLU A 161 21.07 -10.98 3.28
C GLU A 161 20.11 -10.43 2.21
N TYR A 162 20.02 -9.11 2.12
CA TYR A 162 19.41 -8.43 0.98
C TYR A 162 20.22 -8.82 -0.25
N SER A 163 20.00 -10.05 -0.69
CA SER A 163 20.73 -10.62 -1.80
C SER A 163 20.03 -10.17 -3.07
N THR A 164 20.81 -9.95 -4.10
CA THR A 164 20.36 -9.80 -5.49
C THR A 164 19.50 -10.98 -5.98
N ASN A 165 19.36 -12.02 -5.16
CA ASN A 165 18.51 -13.20 -5.33
C ASN A 165 17.23 -13.14 -4.47
N ASN A 166 16.88 -11.98 -3.90
CA ASN A 166 15.63 -11.82 -3.18
C ASN A 166 14.45 -12.00 -4.16
N VAL A 167 13.84 -13.16 -4.08
CA VAL A 167 12.67 -13.51 -4.89
C VAL A 167 11.61 -12.45 -4.63
N ALA A 168 11.17 -11.77 -5.70
CA ALA A 168 10.17 -10.70 -5.67
C ALA A 168 10.57 -9.38 -4.98
N GLY A 169 11.87 -9.11 -4.72
CA GLY A 169 12.34 -7.77 -4.28
C GLY A 169 11.73 -7.27 -2.97
N ARG A 170 11.51 -8.17 -2.00
CA ARG A 170 10.97 -7.79 -0.68
C ARG A 170 11.96 -6.94 0.11
N SER A 171 11.44 -5.96 0.84
CA SER A 171 12.24 -5.10 1.73
C SER A 171 12.63 -5.83 3.02
N ASN A 172 13.56 -5.25 3.77
CA ASN A 172 14.02 -5.76 5.05
C ASN A 172 13.11 -5.37 6.24
N MET A 173 11.81 -5.13 5.99
CA MET A 173 10.83 -4.84 7.03
C MET A 173 10.41 -6.12 7.74
N THR A 174 10.21 -6.05 9.08
CA THR A 174 9.60 -7.11 9.88
C THR A 174 8.35 -6.62 10.59
N PRO A 175 7.45 -7.52 11.01
CA PRO A 175 6.27 -7.15 11.79
C PRO A 175 6.60 -6.36 13.06
N GLU A 176 7.67 -6.74 13.77
CA GLU A 176 8.12 -6.09 15.02
C GLU A 176 8.61 -4.67 14.74
N LEU A 177 9.45 -4.51 13.71
CA LEU A 177 9.97 -3.21 13.32
C LEU A 177 8.85 -2.29 12.81
N PHE A 178 7.89 -2.82 12.06
CA PHE A 178 6.73 -2.06 11.61
C PHE A 178 5.87 -1.62 12.79
N THR A 179 5.66 -2.48 13.78
CA THR A 179 4.95 -2.19 15.02
C THR A 179 5.68 -1.10 15.85
N GLU A 180 7.00 -1.17 15.94
CA GLU A 180 7.81 -0.13 16.59
C GLU A 180 7.60 1.24 15.95
N LEU A 181 7.67 1.32 14.61
CA LEU A 181 7.43 2.56 13.88
C LEU A 181 6.04 3.14 14.15
N ILE A 182 4.99 2.29 14.13
CA ILE A 182 3.62 2.72 14.45
C ILE A 182 3.53 3.32 15.84
N ASN A 183 4.10 2.63 16.84
CA ASN A 183 4.06 3.07 18.24
C ASN A 183 4.82 4.39 18.46
N ASN A 184 5.94 4.61 17.77
CA ASN A 184 6.73 5.84 17.83
C ASN A 184 5.95 7.09 17.40
N TYR A 185 4.94 6.91 16.53
CA TYR A 185 4.03 7.99 16.11
C TYR A 185 2.71 8.02 16.90
N GLY A 186 2.60 7.27 18.01
CA GLY A 186 1.44 7.32 18.91
C GLY A 186 0.20 6.58 18.42
N MET A 187 0.33 5.76 17.37
CA MET A 187 -0.73 4.86 16.88
C MET A 187 -0.63 3.50 17.56
N LYS A 188 -1.66 2.66 17.41
CA LYS A 188 -1.72 1.33 18.00
C LYS A 188 -2.03 0.27 16.95
N VAL A 189 -1.28 -0.82 16.96
CA VAL A 189 -1.63 -2.01 16.18
C VAL A 189 -2.92 -2.61 16.74
N VAL A 190 -3.91 -2.79 15.87
CA VAL A 190 -5.22 -3.39 16.20
C VAL A 190 -5.25 -4.85 15.82
N HIS A 191 -4.64 -5.18 14.68
CA HIS A 191 -4.56 -6.55 14.18
C HIS A 191 -3.34 -6.71 13.28
N GLN A 192 -2.66 -7.85 13.39
CA GLN A 192 -1.52 -8.17 12.54
C GLN A 192 -1.55 -9.66 12.23
N PHE A 193 -1.42 -10.02 10.97
CA PHE A 193 -1.45 -11.41 10.52
C PHE A 193 -0.65 -11.59 9.23
N ASN A 194 -0.27 -12.83 8.98
CA ASN A 194 0.54 -13.18 7.82
C ASN A 194 -0.33 -13.54 6.63
N VAL A 195 0.16 -13.21 5.45
CA VAL A 195 -0.35 -13.66 4.17
C VAL A 195 0.77 -14.41 3.45
N SER A 196 0.47 -15.64 3.00
CA SER A 196 1.48 -16.52 2.39
C SER A 196 1.33 -16.56 0.89
N PHE A 197 2.46 -16.41 0.21
CA PHE A 197 2.66 -16.64 -1.20
C PHE A 197 3.52 -17.90 -1.38
N PRO A 198 3.63 -18.49 -2.57
CA PRO A 198 4.40 -19.72 -2.77
C PRO A 198 5.85 -19.66 -2.28
N GLU A 199 6.49 -18.50 -2.41
CA GLU A 199 7.92 -18.34 -2.14
C GLU A 199 8.23 -17.37 -1.00
N VAL A 200 7.24 -16.59 -0.55
CA VAL A 200 7.42 -15.58 0.50
C VAL A 200 6.20 -15.52 1.41
N THR A 201 6.43 -15.11 2.64
CA THR A 201 5.37 -14.72 3.57
C THR A 201 5.49 -13.23 3.80
N ASP A 202 4.38 -12.53 3.68
CA ASP A 202 4.27 -11.11 4.01
C ASP A 202 3.34 -10.91 5.20
N THR A 203 3.22 -9.68 5.68
CA THR A 203 2.39 -9.35 6.83
C THR A 203 1.41 -8.24 6.46
N ILE A 204 0.20 -8.37 6.97
CA ILE A 204 -0.77 -7.28 6.99
C ILE A 204 -0.81 -6.72 8.41
N THR A 205 -0.64 -5.41 8.53
CA THR A 205 -0.80 -4.71 9.80
C THR A 205 -1.93 -3.71 9.69
N ILE A 206 -2.92 -3.84 10.60
CA ILE A 206 -4.00 -2.89 10.78
C ILE A 206 -3.70 -2.10 12.06
N PHE A 207 -3.69 -0.79 11.96
CA PHE A 207 -3.39 0.08 13.09
C PHE A 207 -4.31 1.30 13.10
N GLN A 208 -4.43 1.95 14.24
CA GLN A 208 -5.39 3.01 14.51
C GLN A 208 -4.72 4.22 15.14
N LYS A 209 -5.16 5.41 14.74
CA LYS A 209 -4.83 6.69 15.37
C LYS A 209 -5.68 6.96 16.57
#